data_b555fc91a1f6e17ddaaab49355c9faac
#
_entry.id   b555fc91a1f6e17ddaaab49355c9faac
#
_cell.length_a   1.000
_cell.length_b   1.000
_cell.length_c   1.000
_cell.angle_alpha   90.00
_cell.angle_beta   90.00
_cell.angle_gamma   90.00
#
_symmetry.space_group_name_H-M   'P 1'
#
loop_
_entity.id
_entity.type
_entity.pdbx_description
1 polymer ?
#
loop_
_entity_poly.entity_id
_entity_poly.type
_entity_poly.pdbx_seq_one_letter_code
_entity_poly.pdbx_strand_id
1 'polypeptide(L)'
;TVFTSGEASKRYLLQNFNNKKFFHIGPPRDFDLFKTFEDNKVLNIDDSDYLLCSGLFEEHEDDLGYYKNLLSKHITKKMICTNPDLIVDRGDKREYCAGSIAKSFEEINGEVIYFGKPYPPVYEIAADINNKKILCIGDNLNTDIRGANIQNFDSLLITGGIHRQEISKLSIENVLKNYDANINYFQKELKW
;
A
#
# COMPACT_ATOMS: atom_id res chain seq x y z
N THR A 1 -19.53 -1.54 -5.17
CA THR A 1 -18.44 -0.80 -5.86
C THR A 1 -17.12 -1.40 -5.42
N VAL A 2 -16.24 -1.68 -6.37
CA VAL A 2 -14.84 -2.09 -6.07
C VAL A 2 -13.98 -0.85 -6.16
N PHE A 3 -13.14 -0.63 -5.14
CA PHE A 3 -12.19 0.46 -5.09
C PHE A 3 -10.84 -0.07 -4.56
N THR A 4 -9.77 0.16 -5.31
CA THR A 4 -8.44 -0.38 -5.01
C THR A 4 -7.44 0.72 -4.67
N SER A 5 -6.31 0.34 -4.09
CA SER A 5 -5.17 1.23 -3.86
C SER A 5 -4.66 1.85 -5.16
N GLY A 6 -4.62 1.07 -6.24
CA GLY A 6 -4.26 1.55 -7.57
C GLY A 6 -5.23 2.60 -8.11
N GLU A 7 -6.55 2.40 -7.95
CA GLU A 7 -7.54 3.39 -8.36
C GLU A 7 -7.42 4.69 -7.53
N ALA A 8 -7.15 4.57 -6.24
CA ALA A 8 -6.90 5.74 -5.39
C ALA A 8 -5.69 6.53 -5.86
N SER A 9 -4.57 5.85 -6.12
CA SER A 9 -3.36 6.51 -6.64
C SER A 9 -3.57 7.15 -8.00
N LYS A 10 -4.31 6.48 -8.90
CA LYS A 10 -4.68 7.05 -10.21
C LYS A 10 -5.46 8.35 -10.08
N ARG A 11 -6.49 8.38 -9.24
CA ARG A 11 -7.28 9.60 -9.00
C ARG A 11 -6.43 10.72 -8.41
N TYR A 12 -5.57 10.39 -7.46
CA TYR A 12 -4.64 11.37 -6.90
C TYR A 12 -3.69 11.96 -7.94
N LEU A 13 -3.13 11.12 -8.83
CA LEU A 13 -2.26 11.55 -9.91
C LEU A 13 -2.97 12.51 -10.87
N LEU A 14 -4.22 12.22 -11.25
CA LEU A 14 -5.03 13.09 -12.10
C LEU A 14 -5.24 14.48 -11.49
N GLN A 15 -5.38 14.55 -10.17
CA GLN A 15 -5.63 15.80 -9.46
C GLN A 15 -4.35 16.61 -9.19
N ASN A 16 -3.23 15.95 -8.89
CA ASN A 16 -2.05 16.60 -8.32
C ASN A 16 -0.81 16.57 -9.22
N PHE A 17 -0.74 15.63 -10.17
CA PHE A 17 0.42 15.38 -11.02
C PHE A 17 0.08 15.38 -12.51
N ASN A 18 -1.06 15.94 -12.88
CA ASN A 18 -1.45 16.06 -14.28
C ASN A 18 -0.36 16.79 -15.08
N ASN A 19 0.04 16.22 -16.23
CA ASN A 19 1.11 16.71 -17.11
C ASN A 19 2.54 16.69 -16.53
N LYS A 20 2.77 16.07 -15.37
CA LYS A 20 4.12 15.85 -14.84
C LYS A 20 4.70 14.54 -15.34
N LYS A 21 5.98 14.55 -15.67
CA LYS A 21 6.71 13.36 -16.13
C LYS A 21 7.02 12.44 -14.95
N PHE A 22 6.94 11.13 -15.18
CA PHE A 22 7.28 10.15 -14.16
C PHE A 22 8.12 8.99 -14.70
N PHE A 23 8.94 8.46 -13.79
CA PHE A 23 9.64 7.21 -14.00
C PHE A 23 8.85 6.09 -13.30
N HIS A 24 8.49 5.03 -14.06
CA HIS A 24 7.73 3.91 -13.52
C HIS A 24 8.67 2.83 -12.98
N ILE A 25 8.48 2.47 -11.70
CA ILE A 25 9.14 1.35 -11.03
C ILE A 25 8.09 0.27 -10.85
N GLY A 26 8.26 -0.85 -11.54
CA GLY A 26 7.33 -1.97 -11.53
C GLY A 26 7.34 -2.75 -12.83
N PRO A 27 6.74 -3.94 -12.84
CA PRO A 27 6.66 -4.76 -14.04
C PRO A 27 5.71 -4.11 -15.07
N PRO A 28 5.93 -4.37 -16.37
CA PRO A 28 5.10 -3.78 -17.45
C PRO A 28 3.59 -4.03 -17.26
N ARG A 29 3.20 -5.21 -16.75
CA ARG A 29 1.79 -5.59 -16.52
C ARG A 29 1.05 -4.68 -15.52
N ASP A 30 1.76 -4.11 -14.56
CA ASP A 30 1.15 -3.23 -13.54
C ASP A 30 0.87 -1.84 -14.09
N PHE A 31 1.43 -1.50 -15.26
CA PHE A 31 1.24 -0.19 -15.88
C PHE A 31 -0.12 -0.01 -16.55
N ASP A 32 -0.85 -1.09 -16.83
CA ASP A 32 -2.16 -1.00 -17.52
C ASP A 32 -3.16 -0.06 -16.82
N LEU A 33 -3.15 -0.02 -15.50
CA LEU A 33 -3.98 0.90 -14.71
C LEU A 33 -3.64 2.38 -14.96
N PHE A 34 -2.38 2.67 -15.30
CA PHE A 34 -1.82 4.01 -15.49
C PHE A 34 -1.64 4.39 -16.96
N LYS A 35 -2.18 3.60 -17.89
CA LYS A 35 -2.02 3.80 -19.34
C LYS A 35 -2.50 5.18 -19.82
N THR A 36 -3.44 5.80 -19.12
CA THR A 36 -3.88 7.18 -19.40
C THR A 36 -2.79 8.23 -19.21
N PHE A 37 -1.67 7.88 -18.56
CA PHE A 37 -0.52 8.75 -18.33
C PHE A 37 0.69 8.37 -19.21
N GLU A 38 0.52 7.48 -20.19
CA GLU A 38 1.63 6.91 -20.98
C GLU A 38 2.51 8.00 -21.64
N ASP A 39 1.89 9.07 -22.13
CA ASP A 39 2.60 10.20 -22.74
C ASP A 39 3.53 10.96 -21.77
N ASN A 40 3.30 10.81 -20.48
CA ASN A 40 4.11 11.42 -19.42
C ASN A 40 5.18 10.48 -18.85
N LYS A 41 5.20 9.21 -19.27
CA LYS A 41 6.19 8.24 -18.84
C LYS A 41 7.53 8.51 -19.49
N VAL A 42 8.60 8.56 -18.70
CA VAL A 42 9.98 8.69 -19.18
C VAL A 42 10.76 7.42 -18.94
N LEU A 43 11.76 7.16 -19.80
CA LEU A 43 12.64 6.00 -19.71
C LEU A 43 13.85 6.23 -18.81
N ASN A 44 14.25 7.49 -18.63
CA ASN A 44 15.36 7.86 -17.76
C ASN A 44 14.79 8.51 -16.50
N ILE A 45 15.22 8.02 -15.34
CA ILE A 45 14.80 8.53 -14.03
C ILE A 45 15.17 10.01 -13.84
N ASP A 46 16.27 10.48 -14.41
CA ASP A 46 16.70 11.87 -14.34
C ASP A 46 15.67 12.83 -14.95
N ASP A 47 14.97 12.42 -16.01
CA ASP A 47 14.01 13.23 -16.75
C ASP A 47 12.61 13.30 -16.08
N SER A 48 12.43 12.58 -14.96
CA SER A 48 11.14 12.52 -14.26
C SER A 48 10.98 13.62 -13.23
N ASP A 49 9.75 14.08 -13.01
CA ASP A 49 9.36 14.96 -11.91
C ASP A 49 9.06 14.17 -10.63
N TYR A 50 8.59 12.92 -10.76
CA TYR A 50 8.27 12.03 -9.65
C TYR A 50 8.46 10.56 -10.03
N LEU A 51 8.36 9.67 -9.04
CA LEU A 51 8.49 8.24 -9.18
C LEU A 51 7.12 7.58 -8.97
N LEU A 52 6.70 6.70 -9.88
CA LEU A 52 5.49 5.89 -9.74
C LEU A 52 5.92 4.44 -9.47
N CYS A 53 5.73 3.97 -8.22
CA CYS A 53 6.12 2.64 -7.81
C CYS A 53 4.89 1.74 -7.66
N SER A 54 4.74 0.74 -8.53
CA SER A 54 3.68 -0.26 -8.50
C SER A 54 4.17 -1.66 -8.11
N GLY A 55 5.47 -1.92 -8.21
CA GLY A 55 6.09 -3.21 -7.93
C GLY A 55 7.58 -3.18 -8.19
N LEU A 56 8.18 -4.36 -8.31
CA LEU A 56 9.57 -4.55 -8.66
C LEU A 56 9.72 -4.76 -10.17
N PHE A 57 10.89 -4.46 -10.72
CA PHE A 57 11.26 -4.88 -12.08
C PHE A 57 11.43 -6.39 -12.11
N GLU A 58 11.06 -7.04 -13.23
CA GLU A 58 11.14 -8.49 -13.38
C GLU A 58 12.57 -9.02 -13.24
N GLU A 59 13.57 -8.22 -13.65
CA GLU A 59 14.99 -8.57 -13.56
C GLU A 59 15.59 -8.38 -12.15
N HIS A 60 14.84 -7.73 -11.22
CA HIS A 60 15.30 -7.38 -9.88
C HIS A 60 14.27 -7.68 -8.79
N GLU A 61 13.50 -8.77 -8.93
CA GLU A 61 12.40 -9.11 -8.02
C GLU A 61 12.83 -9.37 -6.56
N ASP A 62 14.09 -9.80 -6.35
CA ASP A 62 14.62 -10.15 -5.03
C ASP A 62 15.76 -9.23 -4.57
N ASP A 63 16.09 -8.16 -5.32
CA ASP A 63 17.25 -7.31 -5.06
C ASP A 63 16.85 -5.88 -4.63
N LEU A 64 16.52 -5.70 -3.35
CA LEU A 64 16.25 -4.37 -2.79
C LEU A 64 17.49 -3.46 -2.79
N GLY A 65 18.71 -4.02 -2.81
CA GLY A 65 19.95 -3.26 -2.92
C GLY A 65 20.07 -2.51 -4.24
N TYR A 66 19.61 -3.11 -5.34
CA TYR A 66 19.50 -2.45 -6.62
C TYR A 66 18.67 -1.16 -6.56
N TYR A 67 17.48 -1.24 -5.95
CA TYR A 67 16.59 -0.07 -5.83
C TYR A 67 17.19 1.02 -4.92
N LYS A 68 17.83 0.63 -3.82
CA LYS A 68 18.51 1.59 -2.95
C LYS A 68 19.61 2.35 -3.69
N ASN A 69 20.40 1.66 -4.51
CA ASN A 69 21.42 2.29 -5.34
C ASN A 69 20.81 3.18 -6.43
N LEU A 70 19.80 2.69 -7.16
CA LEU A 70 19.09 3.44 -8.19
C LEU A 70 18.50 4.75 -7.62
N LEU A 71 17.86 4.68 -6.46
CA LEU A 71 17.10 5.77 -5.88
C LEU A 71 17.96 6.75 -5.06
N SER A 72 19.17 6.36 -4.65
CA SER A 72 20.03 7.18 -3.78
C SER A 72 20.37 8.56 -4.34
N LYS A 73 20.42 8.70 -5.65
CA LYS A 73 20.69 9.98 -6.34
C LYS A 73 19.42 10.80 -6.62
N HIS A 74 18.24 10.27 -6.28
CA HIS A 74 16.94 10.84 -6.65
C HIS A 74 16.04 11.10 -5.44
N ILE A 75 16.61 11.25 -4.25
CA ILE A 75 15.89 11.44 -2.97
C ILE A 75 15.04 12.71 -2.92
N THR A 76 15.29 13.67 -3.80
CA THR A 76 14.49 14.91 -3.93
C THR A 76 13.19 14.69 -4.71
N LYS A 77 13.06 13.58 -5.43
CA LYS A 77 11.83 13.23 -6.15
C LYS A 77 10.85 12.56 -5.20
N LYS A 78 9.58 12.94 -5.29
CA LYS A 78 8.51 12.30 -4.53
C LYS A 78 8.15 10.95 -5.13
N MET A 79 8.00 9.91 -4.31
CA MET A 79 7.53 8.60 -4.77
C MET A 79 6.04 8.42 -4.46
N ILE A 80 5.28 7.98 -5.45
CA ILE A 80 3.89 7.54 -5.32
C ILE A 80 3.90 6.02 -5.28
N CYS A 81 3.66 5.44 -4.10
CA CYS A 81 3.60 3.99 -3.91
C CYS A 81 2.16 3.51 -3.99
N THR A 82 1.84 2.71 -5.00
CA THR A 82 0.45 2.28 -5.29
C THR A 82 0.03 1.02 -4.54
N ASN A 83 0.96 0.34 -3.88
CA ASN A 83 0.75 -0.82 -3.04
C ASN A 83 1.69 -0.78 -1.83
N PRO A 84 1.20 -0.51 -0.61
CA PRO A 84 2.04 -0.40 0.58
C PRO A 84 2.49 -1.73 1.18
N ASP A 85 2.00 -2.87 0.66
CA ASP A 85 2.42 -4.18 1.15
C ASP A 85 3.92 -4.36 0.93
N LEU A 86 4.60 -4.89 1.96
CA LEU A 86 6.03 -5.16 1.90
C LEU A 86 6.31 -6.46 1.15
N ILE A 87 5.50 -7.49 1.43
CA ILE A 87 5.65 -8.84 0.89
C ILE A 87 4.28 -9.44 0.58
N VAL A 88 4.27 -10.40 -0.33
CA VAL A 88 3.10 -11.23 -0.64
C VAL A 88 3.52 -12.69 -0.75
N ASP A 89 2.66 -13.60 -0.31
CA ASP A 89 2.85 -15.03 -0.51
C ASP A 89 2.10 -15.44 -1.80
N ARG A 90 2.83 -15.98 -2.77
CA ARG A 90 2.31 -16.56 -4.02
C ARG A 90 2.62 -18.06 -4.05
N GLY A 91 1.66 -18.86 -3.65
CA GLY A 91 1.90 -20.27 -3.42
C GLY A 91 2.95 -20.47 -2.33
N ASP A 92 4.05 -21.13 -2.67
CA ASP A 92 5.16 -21.40 -1.75
C ASP A 92 6.26 -20.31 -1.80
N LYS A 93 6.17 -19.35 -2.72
CA LYS A 93 7.14 -18.27 -2.88
C LYS A 93 6.67 -17.00 -2.17
N ARG A 94 7.56 -16.43 -1.37
CA ARG A 94 7.40 -15.09 -0.78
C ARG A 94 8.12 -14.07 -1.67
N GLU A 95 7.40 -13.02 -2.07
CA GLU A 95 7.87 -12.01 -2.99
C GLU A 95 7.77 -10.62 -2.37
N TYR A 96 8.72 -9.74 -2.70
CA TYR A 96 8.62 -8.32 -2.33
C TYR A 96 7.54 -7.61 -3.14
N CYS A 97 6.93 -6.59 -2.51
CA CYS A 97 5.98 -5.69 -3.14
C CYS A 97 6.53 -4.25 -3.21
N ALA A 98 5.78 -3.35 -3.86
CA ALA A 98 6.15 -1.94 -4.01
C ALA A 98 6.48 -1.25 -2.66
N GLY A 99 5.78 -1.63 -1.59
CA GLY A 99 6.04 -1.11 -0.24
C GLY A 99 7.45 -1.37 0.27
N SER A 100 8.09 -2.47 -0.13
CA SER A 100 9.49 -2.74 0.24
C SER A 100 10.47 -1.77 -0.42
N ILE A 101 10.23 -1.40 -1.69
CA ILE A 101 11.02 -0.37 -2.37
C ILE A 101 10.78 1.00 -1.72
N ALA A 102 9.51 1.33 -1.47
CA ALA A 102 9.12 2.59 -0.85
C ALA A 102 9.76 2.75 0.54
N LYS A 103 9.74 1.70 1.36
CA LYS A 103 10.43 1.68 2.66
C LYS A 103 11.94 1.88 2.53
N SER A 104 12.57 1.19 1.57
CA SER A 104 14.01 1.36 1.32
C SER A 104 14.34 2.78 0.85
N PHE A 105 13.41 3.45 0.16
CA PHE A 105 13.55 4.84 -0.25
C PHE A 105 13.43 5.81 0.94
N GLU A 106 12.49 5.57 1.87
CA GLU A 106 12.40 6.34 3.12
C GLU A 106 13.65 6.19 4.00
N GLU A 107 14.25 4.98 4.05
CA GLU A 107 15.51 4.74 4.81
C GLU A 107 16.69 5.60 4.34
N ILE A 108 16.64 6.08 3.09
CA ILE A 108 17.63 7.01 2.52
C ILE A 108 17.10 8.45 2.45
N ASN A 109 16.07 8.79 3.22
CA ASN A 109 15.42 10.10 3.32
C ASN A 109 14.62 10.52 2.07
N GLY A 110 14.13 9.59 1.27
CA GLY A 110 13.17 9.87 0.19
C GLY A 110 11.76 10.11 0.74
N GLU A 111 10.97 10.95 0.08
CA GLU A 111 9.57 11.22 0.43
C GLU A 111 8.64 10.26 -0.32
N VAL A 112 7.74 9.57 0.41
CA VAL A 112 6.78 8.62 -0.16
C VAL A 112 5.35 9.01 0.20
N ILE A 113 4.45 8.94 -0.79
CA ILE A 113 3.00 8.95 -0.58
C ILE A 113 2.48 7.55 -0.86
N TYR A 114 1.89 6.92 0.15
CA TYR A 114 1.36 5.57 0.07
C TYR A 114 -0.14 5.57 -0.26
N PHE A 115 -0.53 4.69 -1.19
CA PHE A 115 -1.93 4.39 -1.50
C PHE A 115 -2.24 2.95 -1.16
N GLY A 116 -3.14 2.77 -0.21
CA GLY A 116 -3.54 1.47 0.35
C GLY A 116 -3.67 1.54 1.85
N LYS A 117 -4.27 0.52 2.44
CA LYS A 117 -4.38 0.39 3.90
C LYS A 117 -2.99 0.20 4.53
N PRO A 118 -2.68 0.82 5.66
CA PRO A 118 -3.54 1.61 6.57
C PRO A 118 -3.54 3.13 6.29
N TYR A 119 -3.01 3.59 5.18
CA TYR A 119 -2.73 5.00 4.91
C TYR A 119 -4.00 5.80 4.58
N PRO A 120 -4.15 7.05 5.12
CA PRO A 120 -5.33 7.89 4.96
C PRO A 120 -5.80 8.12 3.51
N PRO A 121 -4.93 8.37 2.52
CA PRO A 121 -5.38 8.75 1.18
C PRO A 121 -6.35 7.77 0.51
N VAL A 122 -6.24 6.46 0.80
CA VAL A 122 -7.17 5.49 0.22
C VAL A 122 -8.59 5.65 0.76
N TYR A 123 -8.74 6.00 2.04
CA TYR A 123 -10.04 6.20 2.67
C TYR A 123 -10.69 7.49 2.21
N GLU A 124 -9.94 8.59 2.18
CA GLU A 124 -10.39 9.92 1.75
C GLU A 124 -10.91 9.91 0.31
N ILE A 125 -10.25 9.16 -0.57
CA ILE A 125 -10.63 9.08 -1.99
C ILE A 125 -11.73 8.04 -2.24
N ALA A 126 -11.79 6.96 -1.43
CA ALA A 126 -12.73 5.85 -1.65
C ALA A 126 -14.18 6.22 -1.37
N ALA A 127 -14.45 7.05 -0.36
CA ALA A 127 -15.80 7.37 0.07
C ALA A 127 -15.89 8.80 0.63
N ASP A 128 -17.09 9.37 0.56
CA ASP A 128 -17.43 10.54 1.37
C ASP A 128 -17.58 10.10 2.82
N ILE A 129 -16.48 10.25 3.57
CA ILE A 129 -16.35 9.78 4.96
C ILE A 129 -16.93 10.77 5.98
N ASN A 130 -17.23 12.02 5.56
CA ASN A 130 -17.47 13.13 6.46
C ASN A 130 -18.80 13.08 7.25
N ASN A 131 -19.73 12.20 6.90
CA ASN A 131 -21.04 12.11 7.57
C ASN A 131 -21.58 10.69 7.69
N LYS A 132 -20.74 9.67 7.62
CA LYS A 132 -21.17 8.26 7.64
C LYS A 132 -20.52 7.50 8.78
N LYS A 133 -21.27 6.58 9.38
CA LYS A 133 -20.69 5.54 10.21
C LYS A 133 -20.06 4.51 9.30
N ILE A 134 -18.78 4.27 9.48
CA ILE A 134 -17.97 3.35 8.65
C ILE A 134 -17.53 2.18 9.51
N LEU A 135 -17.77 0.98 9.04
CA LEU A 135 -17.24 -0.26 9.60
C LEU A 135 -16.20 -0.83 8.62
N CYS A 136 -14.95 -0.90 9.07
CA CYS A 136 -13.89 -1.59 8.36
C CYS A 136 -13.89 -3.07 8.73
N ILE A 137 -13.88 -3.95 7.74
CA ILE A 137 -13.89 -5.40 7.93
C ILE A 137 -12.62 -5.97 7.31
N GLY A 138 -11.85 -6.73 8.08
CA GLY A 138 -10.64 -7.35 7.57
C GLY A 138 -9.99 -8.31 8.56
N ASP A 139 -8.94 -8.97 8.12
CA ASP A 139 -8.23 -10.00 8.89
C ASP A 139 -6.80 -9.62 9.27
N ASN A 140 -6.30 -8.48 8.79
CA ASN A 140 -4.95 -8.03 9.03
C ASN A 140 -4.90 -6.85 10.02
N LEU A 141 -4.28 -7.09 11.17
CA LEU A 141 -4.12 -6.08 12.22
C LEU A 141 -3.27 -4.89 11.79
N ASN A 142 -2.26 -5.11 10.92
CA ASN A 142 -1.35 -4.06 10.47
C ASN A 142 -1.93 -3.16 9.36
N THR A 143 -2.94 -3.63 8.65
CA THR A 143 -3.52 -2.89 7.50
C THR A 143 -4.99 -2.56 7.73
N ASP A 144 -5.87 -3.56 7.83
CA ASP A 144 -7.31 -3.34 7.94
C ASP A 144 -7.69 -2.65 9.25
N ILE A 145 -7.24 -3.24 10.36
CA ILE A 145 -7.58 -2.75 11.71
C ILE A 145 -6.82 -1.47 12.03
N ARG A 146 -5.52 -1.44 11.74
CA ARG A 146 -4.72 -0.23 11.91
C ARG A 146 -5.27 0.94 11.09
N GLY A 147 -5.72 0.67 9.87
CA GLY A 147 -6.36 1.68 9.03
C GLY A 147 -7.64 2.21 9.64
N ALA A 148 -8.51 1.34 10.16
CA ALA A 148 -9.71 1.74 10.89
C ALA A 148 -9.36 2.61 12.11
N ASN A 149 -8.35 2.19 12.90
CA ASN A 149 -7.92 2.93 14.10
C ASN A 149 -7.38 4.33 13.76
N ILE A 150 -6.55 4.45 12.72
CA ILE A 150 -6.01 5.75 12.28
C ILE A 150 -7.13 6.70 11.85
N GLN A 151 -8.18 6.19 11.19
CA GLN A 151 -9.32 6.97 10.72
C GLN A 151 -10.42 7.17 11.78
N ASN A 152 -10.29 6.56 12.97
CA ASN A 152 -11.33 6.50 14.00
C ASN A 152 -12.65 5.87 13.49
N PHE A 153 -12.54 4.84 12.67
CA PHE A 153 -13.68 4.04 12.19
C PHE A 153 -13.89 2.81 13.08
N ASP A 154 -15.13 2.31 13.11
CA ASP A 154 -15.41 1.02 13.71
C ASP A 154 -14.72 -0.10 12.93
N SER A 155 -14.31 -1.17 13.64
CA SER A 155 -13.60 -2.30 13.05
C SER A 155 -14.18 -3.64 13.47
N LEU A 156 -14.22 -4.58 12.49
CA LEU A 156 -14.56 -5.98 12.67
C LEU A 156 -13.37 -6.84 12.24
N LEU A 157 -12.70 -7.48 13.20
CA LEU A 157 -11.60 -8.40 12.92
C LEU A 157 -12.12 -9.79 12.55
N ILE A 158 -11.66 -10.32 11.42
CA ILE A 158 -11.89 -11.72 11.02
C ILE A 158 -10.76 -12.59 11.55
N THR A 159 -11.00 -13.30 12.66
CA THR A 159 -9.95 -14.03 13.37
C THR A 159 -9.50 -15.33 12.69
N GLY A 160 -10.27 -15.83 11.71
CA GLY A 160 -9.92 -17.00 10.91
C GLY A 160 -8.94 -16.72 9.76
N GLY A 161 -8.51 -15.46 9.57
CA GLY A 161 -7.60 -15.03 8.52
C GLY A 161 -6.12 -15.13 8.87
N ILE A 162 -5.34 -14.12 8.51
CA ILE A 162 -3.86 -14.12 8.57
C ILE A 162 -3.30 -14.38 9.97
N HIS A 163 -3.98 -13.89 11.03
CA HIS A 163 -3.55 -14.05 12.42
C HIS A 163 -4.13 -15.29 13.12
N ARG A 164 -4.79 -16.23 12.41
CA ARG A 164 -5.47 -17.38 13.01
C ARG A 164 -4.57 -18.27 13.90
N GLN A 165 -3.32 -18.46 13.49
CA GLN A 165 -2.37 -19.29 14.26
C GLN A 165 -1.89 -18.57 15.53
N GLU A 166 -1.68 -17.28 15.46
CA GLU A 166 -1.27 -16.46 16.59
C GLU A 166 -2.40 -16.35 17.63
N ILE A 167 -3.62 -16.07 17.17
CA ILE A 167 -4.82 -16.01 18.00
C ILE A 167 -5.14 -17.37 18.66
N SER A 168 -4.83 -18.48 17.99
CA SER A 168 -5.02 -19.81 18.58
C SER A 168 -4.03 -20.15 19.69
N LYS A 169 -2.84 -19.53 19.70
CA LYS A 169 -1.78 -19.75 20.71
C LYS A 169 -1.85 -18.74 21.85
N LEU A 170 -2.30 -17.54 21.55
CA LEU A 170 -2.44 -16.43 22.49
C LEU A 170 -3.92 -16.04 22.56
N SER A 171 -4.35 -15.41 23.66
CA SER A 171 -5.69 -14.80 23.66
C SER A 171 -5.73 -13.62 22.67
N ILE A 172 -6.94 -13.31 22.17
CA ILE A 172 -7.13 -12.18 21.25
C ILE A 172 -6.64 -10.86 21.87
N GLU A 173 -6.82 -10.67 23.17
CA GLU A 173 -6.38 -9.49 23.89
C GLU A 173 -4.85 -9.35 23.90
N ASN A 174 -4.13 -10.47 24.02
CA ASN A 174 -2.66 -10.45 23.96
C ASN A 174 -2.15 -10.17 22.55
N VAL A 175 -2.81 -10.74 21.53
CA VAL A 175 -2.47 -10.44 20.14
C VAL A 175 -2.71 -8.95 19.85
N LEU A 176 -3.86 -8.40 20.22
CA LEU A 176 -4.15 -6.97 20.03
C LEU A 176 -3.12 -6.06 20.67
N LYS A 177 -2.66 -6.38 21.89
CA LYS A 177 -1.59 -5.64 22.57
C LYS A 177 -0.26 -5.66 21.78
N ASN A 178 0.10 -6.83 21.22
CA ASN A 178 1.34 -6.95 20.44
C ASN A 178 1.35 -6.06 19.19
N TYR A 179 0.16 -5.79 18.63
CA TYR A 179 -0.01 -4.96 17.42
C TYR A 179 -0.42 -3.52 17.71
N ASP A 180 -0.58 -3.14 18.99
CA ASP A 180 -1.12 -1.84 19.39
C ASP A 180 -2.42 -1.52 18.63
N ALA A 181 -3.34 -2.50 18.58
CA ALA A 181 -4.55 -2.46 17.80
C ALA A 181 -5.81 -2.51 18.68
N ASN A 182 -6.82 -1.74 18.30
CA ASN A 182 -8.13 -1.74 18.93
C ASN A 182 -9.19 -2.25 17.96
N ILE A 183 -10.12 -3.07 18.45
CA ILE A 183 -11.25 -3.56 17.67
C ILE A 183 -12.57 -3.31 18.40
N ASN A 184 -13.65 -3.07 17.62
CA ASN A 184 -15.00 -2.96 18.16
C ASN A 184 -15.66 -4.33 18.18
N TYR A 185 -15.41 -5.15 17.15
CA TYR A 185 -16.04 -6.44 16.96
C TYR A 185 -15.03 -7.46 16.44
N PHE A 186 -15.32 -8.74 16.65
CA PHE A 186 -14.61 -9.84 16.00
C PHE A 186 -15.52 -11.02 15.72
N GLN A 187 -15.20 -11.78 14.69
CA GLN A 187 -15.82 -13.06 14.38
C GLN A 187 -14.82 -13.97 13.64
N LYS A 188 -15.06 -15.27 13.66
CA LYS A 188 -14.14 -16.22 13.05
C LYS A 188 -14.13 -16.13 11.53
N GLU A 189 -15.31 -16.04 10.94
CA GLU A 189 -15.53 -16.02 9.49
C GLU A 189 -16.53 -14.93 9.18
N LEU A 190 -16.43 -14.32 7.99
CA LEU A 190 -17.43 -13.35 7.56
C LEU A 190 -18.75 -14.07 7.25
N LYS A 191 -19.77 -13.78 8.03
CA LYS A 191 -21.14 -14.30 7.86
C LYS A 191 -22.11 -13.11 7.92
N TRP A 192 -23.01 -13.10 6.97
CA TRP A 192 -24.08 -12.11 6.84
C TRP A 192 -25.37 -12.60 7.45
#